data_3d3652083705b41e6d6735fc4173cda9
#
_entry.id   3d3652083705b41e6d6735fc4173cda9
#
_cell.length_a   1.000
_cell.length_b   1.000
_cell.length_c   1.000
_cell.angle_alpha   90.00
_cell.angle_beta   90.00
_cell.angle_gamma   90.00
#
_symmetry.space_group_name_H-M   'P 1'
#
loop_
_entity.id
_entity.type
_entity.pdbx_description
1 polymer ?
#
loop_
_entity_poly.entity_id
_entity_poly.type
_entity_poly.pdbx_seq_one_letter_code
_entity_poly.pdbx_strand_id
1 'polypeptide(L)'
;MNSRLEELIRRLPKTELHLHLEGSVSPSLLQEFAREQGSDLAGASLEDLERTVYGFEDFYSFLQSYRLICLHLISAADYVRVLRELETYLVRDNIRYAELIYTPAIPWKFERDGEEILDALLEEARRIERERGVMIRWILDSVRQFGVEAAERTAELAARYVGRGVVAVGLGGDERSLPATDFSEVFAWSRAHGLFVHVHAGEIGPPSEIWQALQILGANRIGHGVQAARDPSLMEYLREHAIGLDVCLTSNVRTRAWPMLAEHPLPLLLKRGVPVSLATDDPGLFQTGLSKEIGKAVEVFDLGEDDLSRILLQGVRSSFLPHDQKMRLMQMFGDQIRDALGGSAGVVPGEDNP
;
A
#
# COMPACT_ATOMS: atom_id res chain seq x y z
N MET A 1 -6.05 21.89 -7.02
CA MET A 1 -7.14 21.60 -6.03
C MET A 1 -7.57 22.88 -5.33
N ASN A 2 -8.87 23.09 -5.16
CA ASN A 2 -9.39 24.21 -4.38
C ASN A 2 -9.04 24.01 -2.89
N SER A 3 -8.55 25.05 -2.18
CA SER A 3 -8.14 24.98 -0.78
C SER A 3 -9.21 24.41 0.18
N ARG A 4 -10.49 24.66 -0.11
CA ARG A 4 -11.62 24.12 0.66
C ARG A 4 -11.78 22.60 0.47
N LEU A 5 -11.60 22.10 -0.74
CA LEU A 5 -11.67 20.67 -1.03
C LEU A 5 -10.48 19.93 -0.40
N GLU A 6 -9.29 20.54 -0.47
CA GLU A 6 -8.09 19.98 0.16
C GLU A 6 -8.25 19.83 1.68
N GLU A 7 -8.76 20.86 2.34
CA GLU A 7 -9.02 20.83 3.78
C GLU A 7 -10.10 19.80 4.15
N LEU A 8 -11.19 19.71 3.35
CA LEU A 8 -12.23 18.72 3.53
C LEU A 8 -11.63 17.30 3.45
N ILE A 9 -10.91 16.99 2.37
CA ILE A 9 -10.30 15.67 2.16
C ILE A 9 -9.32 15.35 3.29
N ARG A 10 -8.54 16.32 3.76
CA ARG A 10 -7.59 16.10 4.86
C ARG A 10 -8.30 15.72 6.16
N ARG A 11 -9.45 16.31 6.45
CA ARG A 11 -10.24 16.04 7.66
C ARG A 11 -10.98 14.70 7.64
N LEU A 12 -11.31 14.17 6.46
CA LEU A 12 -11.97 12.87 6.34
C LEU A 12 -11.08 11.74 6.87
N PRO A 13 -11.65 10.77 7.61
CA PRO A 13 -10.89 9.61 8.09
C PRO A 13 -10.51 8.71 6.92
N LYS A 14 -9.32 8.13 6.96
CA LYS A 14 -8.77 7.29 5.89
C LYS A 14 -8.14 6.02 6.42
N THR A 15 -8.09 5.03 5.54
CA THR A 15 -7.20 3.86 5.68
C THR A 15 -6.13 3.92 4.60
N GLU A 16 -4.91 3.51 4.93
CA GLU A 16 -3.81 3.34 3.99
C GLU A 16 -3.48 1.85 3.94
N LEU A 17 -3.76 1.18 2.82
CA LEU A 17 -3.70 -0.29 2.75
C LEU A 17 -2.54 -0.82 1.90
N HIS A 18 -1.86 0.06 1.17
CA HIS A 18 -0.76 -0.28 0.29
C HIS A 18 0.31 0.81 0.35
N LEU A 19 1.22 0.65 1.30
CA LEU A 19 2.30 1.59 1.55
C LEU A 19 3.57 0.85 1.93
N HIS A 20 4.61 0.95 1.07
CA HIS A 20 5.92 0.39 1.31
C HIS A 20 6.74 1.26 2.26
N LEU A 21 7.22 0.64 3.34
CA LEU A 21 8.03 1.35 4.33
C LEU A 21 9.33 1.87 3.70
N GLU A 22 10.03 1.03 2.96
CA GLU A 22 11.30 1.38 2.32
C GLU A 22 11.14 2.51 1.29
N GLY A 23 10.04 2.52 0.54
CA GLY A 23 9.71 3.54 -0.44
C GLY A 23 9.21 4.86 0.15
N SER A 24 9.08 4.91 1.47
CA SER A 24 8.63 6.08 2.20
C SER A 24 9.75 7.04 2.59
N VAL A 25 11.00 6.68 2.34
CA VAL A 25 12.17 7.54 2.61
C VAL A 25 12.08 8.80 1.77
N SER A 26 12.03 9.96 2.43
CA SER A 26 12.03 11.26 1.75
C SER A 26 13.44 11.63 1.22
N PRO A 27 13.55 12.58 0.26
CA PRO A 27 14.85 13.09 -0.19
C PRO A 27 15.72 13.63 0.96
N SER A 28 15.10 14.29 1.95
CA SER A 28 15.80 14.83 3.13
C SER A 28 16.34 13.71 4.02
N LEU A 29 15.55 12.68 4.30
CA LEU A 29 15.99 11.56 5.11
C LEU A 29 17.07 10.73 4.41
N LEU A 30 16.95 10.52 3.08
CA LEU A 30 18.01 9.88 2.30
C LEU A 30 19.31 10.68 2.37
N GLN A 31 19.25 12.02 2.28
CA GLN A 31 20.43 12.87 2.40
C GLN A 31 21.09 12.74 3.79
N GLU A 32 20.29 12.65 4.87
CA GLU A 32 20.81 12.41 6.22
C GLU A 32 21.53 11.06 6.28
N PHE A 33 20.89 9.98 5.87
CA PHE A 33 21.50 8.66 5.83
C PHE A 33 22.80 8.63 5.02
N ALA A 34 22.78 9.24 3.84
CA ALA A 34 23.96 9.30 2.97
C ALA A 34 25.15 10.01 3.64
N ARG A 35 24.91 11.12 4.34
CA ARG A 35 25.93 11.87 5.09
C ARG A 35 26.46 11.07 6.29
N GLU A 36 25.58 10.45 7.08
CA GLU A 36 25.95 9.65 8.24
C GLU A 36 26.82 8.46 7.84
N GLN A 37 26.52 7.86 6.67
CA GLN A 37 27.22 6.68 6.15
C GLN A 37 28.44 7.02 5.28
N GLY A 38 28.64 8.29 4.91
CA GLY A 38 29.72 8.70 4.01
C GLY A 38 29.62 8.07 2.63
N SER A 39 28.38 7.85 2.13
CA SER A 39 28.14 7.22 0.83
C SER A 39 28.42 8.19 -0.33
N ASP A 40 28.38 7.70 -1.56
CA ASP A 40 28.55 8.52 -2.78
C ASP A 40 27.52 9.64 -2.90
N LEU A 41 26.37 9.52 -2.20
CA LEU A 41 25.34 10.54 -2.16
C LEU A 41 25.55 11.59 -1.07
N ALA A 42 26.55 11.47 -0.20
CA ALA A 42 26.76 12.35 0.96
C ALA A 42 26.92 13.84 0.59
N GLY A 43 27.47 14.12 -0.60
CA GLY A 43 27.66 15.47 -1.14
C GLY A 43 26.52 15.98 -2.00
N ALA A 44 25.51 15.17 -2.28
CA ALA A 44 24.40 15.57 -3.16
C ALA A 44 23.50 16.62 -2.48
N SER A 45 23.06 17.61 -3.24
CA SER A 45 22.00 18.53 -2.80
C SER A 45 20.64 17.83 -2.83
N LEU A 46 19.62 18.40 -2.15
CA LEU A 46 18.26 17.89 -2.24
C LEU A 46 17.75 17.90 -3.69
N GLU A 47 18.02 18.97 -4.43
CA GLU A 47 17.66 19.10 -5.84
C GLU A 47 18.31 18.00 -6.71
N ASP A 48 19.58 17.67 -6.44
CA ASP A 48 20.25 16.56 -7.14
C ASP A 48 19.60 15.22 -6.82
N LEU A 49 19.28 14.94 -5.55
CA LEU A 49 18.58 13.72 -5.17
C LEU A 49 17.19 13.64 -5.82
N GLU A 50 16.41 14.71 -5.77
CA GLU A 50 15.09 14.76 -6.40
C GLU A 50 15.16 14.47 -7.90
N ARG A 51 16.19 14.98 -8.58
CA ARG A 51 16.39 14.75 -10.00
C ARG A 51 16.90 13.34 -10.32
N THR A 52 17.86 12.81 -9.54
CA THR A 52 18.60 11.59 -9.91
C THR A 52 18.04 10.32 -9.28
N VAL A 53 17.50 10.41 -8.06
CA VAL A 53 16.96 9.27 -7.32
C VAL A 53 15.43 9.27 -7.41
N TYR A 54 14.79 10.42 -7.25
CA TYR A 54 13.31 10.53 -7.23
C TYR A 54 12.76 10.94 -8.61
N GLY A 55 13.61 11.15 -9.61
CA GLY A 55 13.24 11.57 -10.97
C GLY A 55 13.09 10.45 -11.99
N PHE A 56 12.84 9.21 -11.56
CA PHE A 56 12.66 8.04 -12.43
C PHE A 56 11.47 8.22 -13.40
N GLU A 57 11.57 7.55 -14.57
CA GLU A 57 10.64 7.77 -15.69
C GLU A 57 9.76 6.55 -16.02
N ASP A 58 10.08 5.36 -15.49
CA ASP A 58 9.37 4.12 -15.72
C ASP A 58 9.55 3.13 -14.56
N PHE A 59 8.90 1.96 -14.66
CA PHE A 59 8.94 0.93 -13.63
C PHE A 59 10.36 0.44 -13.30
N TYR A 60 11.20 0.24 -14.31
CA TYR A 60 12.56 -0.30 -14.07
C TYR A 60 13.50 0.72 -13.45
N SER A 61 13.43 1.97 -13.87
CA SER A 61 14.17 3.07 -13.24
C SER A 61 13.65 3.36 -11.82
N PHE A 62 12.34 3.19 -11.58
CA PHE A 62 11.78 3.20 -10.23
C PHE A 62 12.40 2.11 -9.34
N LEU A 63 12.47 0.84 -9.80
CA LEU A 63 13.09 -0.24 -9.02
C LEU A 63 14.58 0.02 -8.73
N GLN A 64 15.31 0.71 -9.62
CA GLN A 64 16.68 1.12 -9.37
C GLN A 64 16.76 2.15 -8.24
N SER A 65 15.87 3.14 -8.26
CA SER A 65 15.76 4.16 -7.21
C SER A 65 15.38 3.54 -5.86
N TYR A 66 14.39 2.65 -5.86
CA TYR A 66 13.98 1.89 -4.68
C TYR A 66 15.15 1.10 -4.08
N ARG A 67 15.87 0.35 -4.91
CA ARG A 67 17.06 -0.38 -4.49
C ARG A 67 18.13 0.53 -3.88
N LEU A 68 18.37 1.69 -4.48
CA LEU A 68 19.36 2.66 -3.99
C LEU A 68 18.97 3.18 -2.60
N ILE A 69 17.70 3.45 -2.37
CA ILE A 69 17.19 3.82 -1.04
C ILE A 69 17.41 2.68 -0.04
N CYS A 70 17.08 1.44 -0.39
CA CYS A 70 17.26 0.27 0.46
C CYS A 70 18.72 0.03 0.89
N LEU A 71 19.70 0.43 0.06
CA LEU A 71 21.11 0.37 0.42
C LEU A 71 21.44 1.25 1.64
N HIS A 72 20.73 2.34 1.84
CA HIS A 72 20.93 3.30 2.94
C HIS A 72 20.15 2.94 4.21
N LEU A 73 19.27 1.94 4.18
CA LEU A 73 18.57 1.43 5.35
C LEU A 73 19.40 0.31 6.01
N ILE A 74 20.38 0.66 6.84
CA ILE A 74 21.42 -0.26 7.32
C ILE A 74 21.01 -0.97 8.62
N SER A 75 20.32 -0.30 9.51
CA SER A 75 20.01 -0.76 10.87
C SER A 75 18.53 -0.67 11.20
N ALA A 76 18.09 -1.37 12.24
CA ALA A 76 16.74 -1.23 12.77
C ALA A 76 16.39 0.24 13.12
N ALA A 77 17.37 1.00 13.58
CA ALA A 77 17.19 2.42 13.90
C ALA A 77 16.85 3.25 12.64
N ASP A 78 17.42 2.93 11.48
CA ASP A 78 17.10 3.63 10.23
C ASP A 78 15.66 3.36 9.80
N TYR A 79 15.20 2.11 9.84
CA TYR A 79 13.82 1.75 9.57
C TYR A 79 12.83 2.41 10.53
N VAL A 80 13.18 2.51 11.82
CA VAL A 80 12.37 3.25 12.82
C VAL A 80 12.33 4.74 12.49
N ARG A 81 13.41 5.35 11.99
CA ARG A 81 13.40 6.76 11.55
C ARG A 81 12.43 6.98 10.40
N VAL A 82 12.39 6.05 9.43
CA VAL A 82 11.39 6.09 8.33
C VAL A 82 9.98 6.04 8.89
N LEU A 83 9.69 5.10 9.81
CA LEU A 83 8.37 4.98 10.41
C LEU A 83 7.96 6.23 11.22
N ARG A 84 8.90 6.90 11.87
CA ARG A 84 8.66 8.18 12.57
C ARG A 84 8.37 9.34 11.62
N GLU A 85 9.01 9.37 10.46
CA GLU A 85 8.65 10.34 9.42
C GLU A 85 7.25 10.06 8.88
N LEU A 86 6.92 8.78 8.63
CA LEU A 86 5.58 8.35 8.27
C LEU A 86 4.53 8.69 9.33
N GLU A 87 4.82 8.62 10.62
CA GLU A 87 3.89 9.05 11.68
C GLU A 87 3.34 10.44 11.41
N THR A 88 4.23 11.39 11.05
CA THR A 88 3.82 12.76 10.74
C THR A 88 2.86 12.83 9.54
N TYR A 89 3.14 12.05 8.51
CA TYR A 89 2.27 11.92 7.35
C TYR A 89 0.91 11.30 7.70
N LEU A 90 0.91 10.15 8.39
CA LEU A 90 -0.31 9.43 8.76
C LEU A 90 -1.26 10.30 9.60
N VAL A 91 -0.71 11.03 10.57
CA VAL A 91 -1.48 11.95 11.42
C VAL A 91 -2.00 13.15 10.63
N ARG A 92 -1.15 13.78 9.81
CA ARG A 92 -1.53 14.94 8.98
C ARG A 92 -2.67 14.62 8.03
N ASP A 93 -2.65 13.44 7.41
CA ASP A 93 -3.64 13.01 6.44
C ASP A 93 -4.87 12.34 7.08
N ASN A 94 -4.97 12.36 8.43
CA ASN A 94 -6.05 11.75 9.22
C ASN A 94 -6.26 10.25 8.91
N ILE A 95 -5.14 9.52 8.75
CA ILE A 95 -5.18 8.07 8.60
C ILE A 95 -5.39 7.44 9.96
N ARG A 96 -6.39 6.57 10.08
CA ARG A 96 -6.77 5.89 11.33
C ARG A 96 -6.29 4.45 11.39
N TYR A 97 -6.09 3.86 10.23
CA TYR A 97 -5.60 2.51 10.08
C TYR A 97 -4.68 2.42 8.87
N ALA A 98 -3.54 1.77 9.04
CA ALA A 98 -2.60 1.53 7.96
C ALA A 98 -2.11 0.07 7.96
N GLU A 99 -1.97 -0.51 6.78
CA GLU A 99 -1.27 -1.75 6.52
C GLU A 99 0.03 -1.42 5.79
N LEU A 100 1.14 -1.40 6.55
CA LEU A 100 2.45 -1.07 6.00
C LEU A 100 3.11 -2.34 5.48
N ILE A 101 3.73 -2.22 4.32
CA ILE A 101 4.47 -3.29 3.68
C ILE A 101 5.94 -3.16 4.08
N TYR A 102 6.50 -4.24 4.63
CA TYR A 102 7.91 -4.38 4.96
C TYR A 102 8.47 -5.62 4.26
N THR A 103 9.64 -5.48 3.64
CA THR A 103 10.29 -6.55 2.87
C THR A 103 11.51 -7.11 3.59
N PRO A 104 11.38 -8.12 4.47
CA PRO A 104 12.51 -8.64 5.25
C PRO A 104 13.62 -9.28 4.39
N ALA A 105 13.30 -9.71 3.17
CA ALA A 105 14.28 -10.26 2.24
C ALA A 105 15.29 -9.21 1.75
N ILE A 106 14.98 -7.91 1.83
CA ILE A 106 15.92 -6.84 1.47
C ILE A 106 17.09 -6.77 2.45
N PRO A 107 16.89 -6.55 3.78
CA PRO A 107 18.00 -6.57 4.72
C PRO A 107 18.76 -7.91 4.73
N TRP A 108 18.09 -9.06 4.58
CA TRP A 108 18.79 -10.35 4.50
C TRP A 108 19.78 -10.44 3.34
N LYS A 109 19.49 -9.81 2.19
CA LYS A 109 20.45 -9.76 1.07
C LYS A 109 21.75 -9.02 1.41
N PHE A 110 21.73 -8.20 2.43
CA PHE A 110 22.88 -7.43 2.92
C PHE A 110 23.38 -7.95 4.26
N GLU A 111 23.06 -9.21 4.61
CA GLU A 111 23.48 -9.88 5.86
C GLU A 111 23.03 -9.13 7.13
N ARG A 112 21.88 -8.43 7.05
CA ARG A 112 21.25 -7.69 8.16
C ARG A 112 20.13 -8.51 8.76
N ASP A 113 19.83 -8.31 10.04
CA ASP A 113 18.78 -9.03 10.74
C ASP A 113 17.39 -8.41 10.47
N GLY A 114 16.65 -9.01 9.52
CA GLY A 114 15.30 -8.58 9.18
C GLY A 114 14.26 -8.82 10.30
N GLU A 115 14.52 -9.77 11.22
CA GLU A 115 13.64 -10.02 12.36
C GLU A 115 13.85 -8.97 13.47
N GLU A 116 15.09 -8.57 13.77
CA GLU A 116 15.40 -7.46 14.68
C GLU A 116 14.75 -6.16 14.20
N ILE A 117 14.81 -5.91 12.88
CA ILE A 117 14.14 -4.75 12.28
C ILE A 117 12.62 -4.82 12.50
N LEU A 118 11.99 -5.97 12.24
CA LEU A 118 10.56 -6.17 12.44
C LEU A 118 10.15 -5.95 13.91
N ASP A 119 10.92 -6.48 14.87
CA ASP A 119 10.64 -6.27 16.29
C ASP A 119 10.66 -4.80 16.67
N ALA A 120 11.65 -4.03 16.19
CA ALA A 120 11.75 -2.59 16.43
C ALA A 120 10.57 -1.83 15.77
N LEU A 121 10.18 -2.20 14.55
CA LEU A 121 9.03 -1.63 13.84
C LEU A 121 7.70 -1.90 14.58
N LEU A 122 7.53 -3.10 15.11
CA LEU A 122 6.34 -3.46 15.88
C LEU A 122 6.25 -2.68 17.22
N GLU A 123 7.38 -2.45 17.88
CA GLU A 123 7.42 -1.65 19.09
C GLU A 123 7.05 -0.19 18.80
N GLU A 124 7.64 0.39 17.77
CA GLU A 124 7.36 1.77 17.36
C GLU A 124 5.91 1.93 16.87
N ALA A 125 5.36 0.96 16.12
CA ALA A 125 3.96 0.96 15.71
C ALA A 125 2.99 0.98 16.93
N ARG A 126 3.31 0.19 17.98
CA ARG A 126 2.52 0.22 19.23
C ARG A 126 2.63 1.58 19.94
N ARG A 127 3.79 2.25 19.91
CA ARG A 127 3.95 3.61 20.43
C ARG A 127 3.05 4.57 19.66
N ILE A 128 3.09 4.55 18.33
CA ILE A 128 2.26 5.41 17.46
C ILE A 128 0.76 5.17 17.75
N GLU A 129 0.33 3.91 17.86
CA GLU A 129 -1.07 3.58 18.16
C GLU A 129 -1.51 4.18 19.51
N ARG A 130 -0.68 4.05 20.56
CA ARG A 130 -1.00 4.62 21.90
C ARG A 130 -1.01 6.14 21.91
N GLU A 131 -0.07 6.80 21.22
CA GLU A 131 0.15 8.24 21.33
C GLU A 131 -0.64 9.05 20.29
N ARG A 132 -0.90 8.48 19.11
CA ARG A 132 -1.55 9.15 17.98
C ARG A 132 -2.91 8.56 17.59
N GLY A 133 -3.25 7.38 18.08
CA GLY A 133 -4.48 6.71 17.71
C GLY A 133 -4.49 6.20 16.25
N VAL A 134 -3.32 6.01 15.65
CA VAL A 134 -3.15 5.41 14.32
C VAL A 134 -2.79 3.94 14.49
N MET A 135 -3.70 3.06 14.12
CA MET A 135 -3.50 1.62 14.19
C MET A 135 -2.67 1.16 12.99
N ILE A 136 -1.51 0.54 13.22
CA ILE A 136 -0.63 0.01 12.18
C ILE A 136 -0.60 -1.51 12.24
N ARG A 137 -0.72 -2.15 11.08
CA ARG A 137 -0.51 -3.59 10.88
C ARG A 137 0.48 -3.79 9.74
N TRP A 138 1.08 -4.97 9.68
CA TRP A 138 2.18 -5.24 8.78
C TRP A 138 1.83 -6.34 7.78
N ILE A 139 2.19 -6.11 6.54
CA ILE A 139 2.27 -7.10 5.47
C ILE A 139 3.76 -7.40 5.27
N LEU A 140 4.20 -8.64 5.45
CA LEU A 140 5.57 -9.01 5.12
C LEU A 140 5.65 -9.42 3.67
N ASP A 141 6.36 -8.62 2.87
CA ASP A 141 6.38 -8.78 1.42
C ASP A 141 7.54 -9.65 0.93
N SER A 142 7.26 -10.42 -0.08
CA SER A 142 8.22 -11.21 -0.84
C SER A 142 8.42 -10.56 -2.21
N VAL A 143 9.65 -10.58 -2.68
CA VAL A 143 9.99 -10.00 -3.99
C VAL A 143 10.18 -11.14 -4.99
N ARG A 144 9.41 -11.15 -6.08
CA ARG A 144 9.43 -12.22 -7.10
C ARG A 144 10.86 -12.56 -7.55
N GLN A 145 11.70 -11.55 -7.84
CA GLN A 145 13.07 -11.72 -8.31
C GLN A 145 14.02 -12.35 -7.27
N PHE A 146 13.60 -12.42 -6.01
CA PHE A 146 14.43 -13.04 -4.95
C PHE A 146 14.18 -14.53 -4.83
N GLY A 147 13.14 -15.05 -5.49
CA GLY A 147 12.84 -16.47 -5.62
C GLY A 147 12.00 -17.02 -4.47
N VAL A 148 11.67 -18.30 -4.61
CA VAL A 148 10.75 -19.02 -3.72
C VAL A 148 11.33 -19.18 -2.31
N GLU A 149 12.62 -19.51 -2.19
CA GLU A 149 13.29 -19.69 -0.88
C GLU A 149 13.21 -18.42 0.00
N ALA A 150 13.37 -17.23 -0.60
CA ALA A 150 13.21 -15.98 0.12
C ALA A 150 11.74 -15.75 0.54
N ALA A 151 10.78 -16.17 -0.28
CA ALA A 151 9.36 -16.10 0.05
C ALA A 151 8.98 -17.08 1.18
N GLU A 152 9.50 -18.30 1.18
CA GLU A 152 9.33 -19.28 2.26
C GLU A 152 9.82 -18.72 3.59
N ARG A 153 11.02 -18.18 3.61
CA ARG A 153 11.61 -17.56 4.81
C ARG A 153 10.77 -16.35 5.29
N THR A 154 10.24 -15.55 4.36
CA THR A 154 9.34 -14.43 4.69
C THR A 154 8.03 -14.92 5.30
N ALA A 155 7.44 -15.97 4.73
CA ALA A 155 6.20 -16.58 5.23
C ALA A 155 6.40 -17.17 6.63
N GLU A 156 7.50 -17.88 6.87
CA GLU A 156 7.84 -18.44 8.18
C GLU A 156 8.04 -17.34 9.23
N LEU A 157 8.71 -16.24 8.88
CA LEU A 157 8.81 -15.08 9.74
C LEU A 157 7.42 -14.51 10.04
N ALA A 158 6.60 -14.26 9.02
CA ALA A 158 5.26 -13.70 9.18
C ALA A 158 4.37 -14.53 10.11
N ALA A 159 4.41 -15.86 9.97
CA ALA A 159 3.60 -16.77 10.77
C ALA A 159 3.95 -16.69 12.28
N ARG A 160 5.21 -16.48 12.65
CA ARG A 160 5.61 -16.27 14.05
C ARG A 160 5.05 -14.99 14.67
N TYR A 161 4.62 -14.04 13.84
CA TYR A 161 4.13 -12.72 14.27
C TYR A 161 2.62 -12.53 14.06
N VAL A 162 1.89 -13.57 13.66
CA VAL A 162 0.42 -13.57 13.66
C VAL A 162 -0.10 -13.25 15.05
N GLY A 163 -1.06 -12.31 15.15
CA GLY A 163 -1.56 -11.82 16.43
C GLY A 163 -0.64 -10.81 17.15
N ARG A 164 0.57 -10.58 16.64
CA ARG A 164 1.52 -9.60 17.19
C ARG A 164 1.64 -8.32 16.35
N GLY A 165 0.86 -8.19 15.29
CA GLY A 165 0.81 -7.02 14.41
C GLY A 165 1.02 -7.35 12.93
N VAL A 166 1.52 -8.53 12.59
CA VAL A 166 1.57 -9.03 11.21
C VAL A 166 0.21 -9.65 10.86
N VAL A 167 -0.35 -9.27 9.72
CA VAL A 167 -1.68 -9.70 9.25
C VAL A 167 -1.64 -10.46 7.92
N ALA A 168 -0.63 -10.21 7.10
CA ALA A 168 -0.57 -10.80 5.76
C ALA A 168 0.87 -11.07 5.31
N VAL A 169 0.99 -11.90 4.29
CA VAL A 169 2.15 -12.00 3.41
C VAL A 169 1.84 -11.36 2.08
N GLY A 170 2.85 -10.74 1.47
CA GLY A 170 2.76 -10.12 0.17
C GLY A 170 3.64 -10.77 -0.89
N LEU A 171 3.35 -10.44 -2.15
CA LEU A 171 4.19 -10.75 -3.30
C LEU A 171 4.26 -9.52 -4.21
N GLY A 172 5.40 -8.87 -4.23
CA GLY A 172 5.68 -7.71 -5.05
C GLY A 172 6.84 -7.93 -6.02
N GLY A 173 7.35 -6.83 -6.58
CA GLY A 173 8.44 -6.83 -7.54
C GLY A 173 7.97 -6.99 -9.00
N ASP A 174 8.89 -7.36 -9.90
CA ASP A 174 8.59 -7.44 -11.33
C ASP A 174 7.68 -8.64 -11.66
N GLU A 175 6.44 -8.36 -12.05
CA GLU A 175 5.44 -9.36 -12.42
C GLU A 175 5.88 -10.27 -13.59
N ARG A 176 6.89 -9.86 -14.37
CA ARG A 176 7.43 -10.62 -15.51
C ARG A 176 8.57 -11.55 -15.14
N SER A 177 9.04 -11.54 -13.88
CA SER A 177 10.24 -12.29 -13.47
C SER A 177 9.98 -13.78 -13.24
N LEU A 178 9.18 -14.11 -12.24
CA LEU A 178 8.79 -15.47 -11.90
C LEU A 178 7.26 -15.61 -11.89
N PRO A 179 6.72 -16.71 -12.41
CA PRO A 179 5.28 -16.91 -12.47
C PRO A 179 4.69 -17.16 -11.06
N ALA A 180 3.43 -16.77 -10.87
CA ALA A 180 2.71 -16.99 -9.61
C ALA A 180 2.68 -18.47 -9.19
N THR A 181 2.70 -19.39 -10.15
CA THR A 181 2.69 -20.84 -9.92
C THR A 181 3.85 -21.31 -9.03
N ASP A 182 5.03 -20.69 -9.14
CA ASP A 182 6.21 -21.09 -8.39
C ASP A 182 6.02 -20.81 -6.88
N PHE A 183 5.17 -19.86 -6.53
CA PHE A 183 4.91 -19.45 -5.14
C PHE A 183 3.66 -20.13 -4.53
N SER A 184 2.97 -20.99 -5.27
CA SER A 184 1.68 -21.59 -4.89
C SER A 184 1.72 -22.29 -3.52
N GLU A 185 2.78 -23.08 -3.25
CA GLU A 185 2.92 -23.82 -1.99
C GLU A 185 3.18 -22.87 -0.81
N VAL A 186 4.02 -21.85 -0.98
CA VAL A 186 4.31 -20.84 0.04
C VAL A 186 3.04 -20.11 0.47
N PHE A 187 2.24 -19.66 -0.48
CA PHE A 187 1.01 -18.93 -0.18
C PHE A 187 -0.11 -19.84 0.35
N ALA A 188 -0.19 -21.09 -0.09
CA ALA A 188 -1.09 -22.07 0.51
C ALA A 188 -0.71 -22.35 1.97
N TRP A 189 0.58 -22.53 2.25
CA TRP A 189 1.10 -22.69 3.61
C TRP A 189 0.80 -21.46 4.48
N SER A 190 1.02 -20.26 3.97
CA SER A 190 0.75 -18.99 4.68
C SER A 190 -0.70 -18.85 5.13
N ARG A 191 -1.65 -19.14 4.22
CA ARG A 191 -3.09 -19.14 4.54
C ARG A 191 -3.44 -20.16 5.63
N ALA A 192 -2.83 -21.35 5.57
CA ALA A 192 -3.04 -22.39 6.59
C ALA A 192 -2.52 -21.97 7.98
N HIS A 193 -1.60 -20.98 8.03
CA HIS A 193 -1.06 -20.41 9.27
C HIS A 193 -1.73 -19.10 9.70
N GLY A 194 -2.90 -18.77 9.11
CA GLY A 194 -3.72 -17.63 9.53
C GLY A 194 -3.31 -16.29 8.98
N LEU A 195 -2.49 -16.26 7.91
CA LEU A 195 -2.10 -15.04 7.20
C LEU A 195 -3.04 -14.77 6.03
N PHE A 196 -3.40 -13.50 5.85
CA PHE A 196 -3.99 -13.04 4.61
C PHE A 196 -2.94 -12.96 3.51
N VAL A 197 -3.39 -12.83 2.27
CA VAL A 197 -2.54 -12.77 1.07
C VAL A 197 -2.83 -11.49 0.31
N HIS A 198 -1.80 -10.67 0.13
CA HIS A 198 -1.78 -9.43 -0.65
C HIS A 198 -0.82 -9.58 -1.82
N VAL A 199 -1.26 -9.40 -3.06
CA VAL A 199 -0.43 -9.65 -4.24
C VAL A 199 -0.46 -8.44 -5.16
N HIS A 200 0.73 -7.93 -5.52
CA HIS A 200 0.87 -6.99 -6.64
C HIS A 200 0.60 -7.76 -7.93
N ALA A 201 -0.48 -7.43 -8.61
CA ALA A 201 -0.86 -8.09 -9.86
C ALA A 201 -1.65 -7.13 -10.77
N GLY A 202 -1.35 -7.17 -12.07
CA GLY A 202 -1.98 -6.29 -13.04
C GLY A 202 -1.62 -4.83 -12.84
N GLU A 203 -0.44 -4.53 -12.35
CA GLU A 203 0.20 -3.22 -12.45
C GLU A 203 0.79 -3.08 -13.85
N ILE A 204 1.87 -3.80 -14.15
CA ILE A 204 2.53 -3.82 -15.45
C ILE A 204 2.23 -5.10 -16.25
N GLY A 205 1.80 -6.14 -15.58
CA GLY A 205 1.39 -7.42 -16.17
C GLY A 205 -0.05 -7.41 -16.69
N PRO A 206 -0.42 -8.38 -17.55
CA PRO A 206 -1.78 -8.47 -18.10
C PRO A 206 -2.83 -8.90 -17.05
N PRO A 207 -4.14 -8.84 -17.36
CA PRO A 207 -5.20 -9.31 -16.45
C PRO A 207 -5.02 -10.77 -15.96
N SER A 208 -4.34 -11.60 -16.74
CA SER A 208 -4.03 -12.99 -16.35
C SER A 208 -3.18 -13.09 -15.09
N GLU A 209 -2.34 -12.09 -14.77
CA GLU A 209 -1.59 -12.06 -13.52
C GLU A 209 -2.53 -11.90 -12.31
N ILE A 210 -3.58 -11.10 -12.44
CA ILE A 210 -4.61 -10.96 -11.40
C ILE A 210 -5.36 -12.29 -11.23
N TRP A 211 -5.76 -12.96 -12.34
CA TRP A 211 -6.38 -14.28 -12.27
C TRP A 211 -5.50 -15.31 -11.57
N GLN A 212 -4.18 -15.32 -11.85
CA GLN A 212 -3.24 -16.21 -11.18
C GLN A 212 -3.12 -15.88 -9.68
N ALA A 213 -3.02 -14.60 -9.32
CA ALA A 213 -3.00 -14.17 -7.93
C ALA A 213 -4.25 -14.66 -7.16
N LEU A 214 -5.42 -14.60 -7.79
CA LEU A 214 -6.69 -15.04 -7.18
C LEU A 214 -6.80 -16.56 -7.09
N GLN A 215 -6.58 -17.26 -8.20
CA GLN A 215 -6.88 -18.68 -8.34
C GLN A 215 -5.76 -19.60 -7.83
N ILE A 216 -4.50 -19.16 -7.94
CA ILE A 216 -3.33 -19.95 -7.56
C ILE A 216 -2.83 -19.56 -6.17
N LEU A 217 -2.62 -18.26 -5.94
CA LEU A 217 -2.09 -17.79 -4.66
C LEU A 217 -3.20 -17.60 -3.61
N GLY A 218 -4.46 -17.44 -4.03
CA GLY A 218 -5.60 -17.21 -3.15
C GLY A 218 -5.56 -15.82 -2.52
N ALA A 219 -5.21 -14.81 -3.32
CA ALA A 219 -5.14 -13.43 -2.86
C ALA A 219 -6.48 -12.95 -2.28
N ASN A 220 -6.42 -12.33 -1.11
CA ASN A 220 -7.56 -11.71 -0.45
C ASN A 220 -7.74 -10.25 -0.90
N ARG A 221 -6.67 -9.62 -1.39
CA ARG A 221 -6.64 -8.26 -1.93
C ARG A 221 -5.50 -8.14 -2.94
N ILE A 222 -5.71 -7.30 -3.95
CA ILE A 222 -4.77 -7.09 -5.04
C ILE A 222 -4.17 -5.69 -4.94
N GLY A 223 -2.84 -5.61 -4.91
CA GLY A 223 -2.13 -4.35 -5.09
C GLY A 223 -2.24 -3.89 -6.55
N HIS A 224 -2.54 -2.62 -6.76
CA HIS A 224 -2.83 -1.97 -8.03
C HIS A 224 -4.04 -2.55 -8.77
N GLY A 225 -3.89 -3.65 -9.49
CA GLY A 225 -4.95 -4.33 -10.22
C GLY A 225 -5.57 -3.54 -11.38
N VAL A 226 -4.91 -2.47 -11.85
CA VAL A 226 -5.48 -1.52 -12.84
C VAL A 226 -5.78 -2.17 -14.19
N GLN A 227 -5.04 -3.24 -14.54
CA GLN A 227 -5.27 -3.98 -15.77
C GLN A 227 -6.58 -4.81 -15.74
N ALA A 228 -7.22 -4.98 -14.58
CA ALA A 228 -8.56 -5.59 -14.50
C ALA A 228 -9.58 -4.87 -15.38
N ALA A 229 -9.40 -3.58 -15.62
CA ALA A 229 -10.25 -2.78 -16.51
C ALA A 229 -10.32 -3.30 -17.96
N ARG A 230 -9.36 -4.13 -18.36
CA ARG A 230 -9.30 -4.74 -19.71
C ARG A 230 -10.01 -6.09 -19.80
N ASP A 231 -10.49 -6.62 -18.69
CA ASP A 231 -11.19 -7.91 -18.61
C ASP A 231 -12.54 -7.75 -17.87
N PRO A 232 -13.67 -7.68 -18.61
CA PRO A 232 -14.99 -7.56 -17.99
C PRO A 232 -15.35 -8.71 -17.05
N SER A 233 -14.90 -9.92 -17.34
CA SER A 233 -15.17 -11.10 -16.50
C SER A 233 -14.40 -11.02 -15.18
N LEU A 234 -13.16 -10.48 -15.21
CA LEU A 234 -12.37 -10.23 -14.02
C LEU A 234 -13.01 -9.16 -13.13
N MET A 235 -13.46 -8.04 -13.72
CA MET A 235 -14.16 -7.00 -12.96
C MET A 235 -15.42 -7.55 -12.27
N GLU A 236 -16.19 -8.40 -12.95
CA GLU A 236 -17.37 -9.05 -12.38
C GLU A 236 -16.98 -10.00 -11.24
N TYR A 237 -15.96 -10.82 -11.42
CA TYR A 237 -15.44 -11.72 -10.39
C TYR A 237 -14.98 -10.97 -9.14
N LEU A 238 -14.21 -9.89 -9.31
CA LEU A 238 -13.73 -9.04 -8.19
C LEU A 238 -14.92 -8.44 -7.41
N ARG A 239 -15.95 -7.97 -8.13
CA ARG A 239 -17.18 -7.43 -7.53
C ARG A 239 -17.94 -8.49 -6.75
N GLU A 240 -18.18 -9.67 -7.33
CA GLU A 240 -18.99 -10.73 -6.73
C GLU A 240 -18.34 -11.38 -5.52
N HIS A 241 -17.00 -11.44 -5.52
CA HIS A 241 -16.24 -11.99 -4.39
C HIS A 241 -15.75 -10.93 -3.42
N ALA A 242 -16.15 -9.65 -3.60
CA ALA A 242 -15.76 -8.51 -2.77
C ALA A 242 -14.24 -8.36 -2.60
N ILE A 243 -13.46 -8.69 -3.64
CA ILE A 243 -11.99 -8.60 -3.61
C ILE A 243 -11.57 -7.18 -3.95
N GLY A 244 -10.87 -6.53 -3.02
CA GLY A 244 -10.43 -5.14 -3.14
C GLY A 244 -9.21 -4.99 -4.05
N LEU A 245 -9.17 -3.84 -4.75
CA LEU A 245 -7.99 -3.34 -5.44
C LEU A 245 -7.46 -2.12 -4.68
N ASP A 246 -6.15 -2.10 -4.39
CA ASP A 246 -5.46 -0.94 -3.80
C ASP A 246 -4.86 -0.10 -4.93
N VAL A 247 -5.60 0.88 -5.42
CA VAL A 247 -5.23 1.69 -6.60
C VAL A 247 -4.33 2.85 -6.20
N CYS A 248 -3.17 2.95 -6.84
CA CYS A 248 -2.13 3.93 -6.56
C CYS A 248 -1.95 4.86 -7.78
N LEU A 249 -2.74 5.93 -7.87
CA LEU A 249 -2.84 6.77 -9.08
C LEU A 249 -1.50 7.36 -9.53
N THR A 250 -0.77 7.96 -8.60
CA THR A 250 0.53 8.59 -8.92
C THR A 250 1.56 7.57 -9.32
N SER A 251 1.64 6.45 -8.59
CA SER A 251 2.51 5.32 -8.91
C SER A 251 2.22 4.80 -10.33
N ASN A 252 0.96 4.47 -10.61
CA ASN A 252 0.56 3.88 -11.90
C ASN A 252 0.94 4.78 -13.09
N VAL A 253 0.89 6.10 -12.93
CA VAL A 253 1.30 7.03 -14.00
C VAL A 253 2.82 7.16 -14.07
N ARG A 254 3.51 7.28 -12.93
CA ARG A 254 4.95 7.48 -12.90
C ARG A 254 5.74 6.24 -13.29
N THR A 255 5.24 5.06 -12.96
CA THR A 255 5.82 3.77 -13.40
C THR A 255 5.43 3.42 -14.84
N ARG A 256 4.56 4.21 -15.47
CA ARG A 256 3.97 3.92 -16.79
C ARG A 256 3.15 2.64 -16.84
N ALA A 257 2.69 2.15 -15.70
CA ALA A 257 1.67 1.11 -15.63
C ALA A 257 0.37 1.56 -16.31
N TRP A 258 0.09 2.88 -16.26
CA TRP A 258 -0.93 3.55 -17.04
C TRP A 258 -0.39 4.82 -17.68
N PRO A 259 -0.71 5.13 -18.97
CA PRO A 259 -0.01 6.19 -19.71
C PRO A 259 -0.24 7.60 -19.17
N MET A 260 -1.46 7.92 -18.71
CA MET A 260 -1.78 9.25 -18.17
C MET A 260 -2.98 9.21 -17.22
N LEU A 261 -2.99 10.12 -16.25
CA LEU A 261 -4.00 10.16 -15.19
C LEU A 261 -5.41 10.35 -15.73
N ALA A 262 -5.60 11.21 -16.74
CA ALA A 262 -6.92 11.48 -17.32
C ALA A 262 -7.57 10.24 -17.98
N GLU A 263 -6.77 9.26 -18.37
CA GLU A 263 -7.21 8.01 -18.97
C GLU A 263 -7.22 6.83 -17.98
N HIS A 264 -6.89 7.10 -16.71
CA HIS A 264 -6.80 6.04 -15.69
C HIS A 264 -8.13 5.32 -15.51
N PRO A 265 -8.15 3.97 -15.35
CA PRO A 265 -9.37 3.18 -15.35
C PRO A 265 -10.22 3.28 -14.08
N LEU A 266 -9.81 4.05 -13.07
CA LEU A 266 -10.53 4.20 -11.80
C LEU A 266 -12.05 4.45 -11.99
N PRO A 267 -12.50 5.39 -12.86
CA PRO A 267 -13.93 5.62 -13.04
C PRO A 267 -14.68 4.39 -13.60
N LEU A 268 -14.04 3.62 -14.48
CA LEU A 268 -14.61 2.39 -15.01
C LEU A 268 -14.75 1.33 -13.93
N LEU A 269 -13.72 1.13 -13.10
CA LEU A 269 -13.72 0.17 -11.99
C LEU A 269 -14.83 0.51 -10.99
N LEU A 270 -14.94 1.78 -10.58
CA LEU A 270 -15.99 2.26 -9.68
C LEU A 270 -17.39 2.07 -10.28
N LYS A 271 -17.57 2.42 -11.56
CA LYS A 271 -18.84 2.24 -12.28
C LYS A 271 -19.26 0.77 -12.38
N ARG A 272 -18.31 -0.15 -12.49
CA ARG A 272 -18.54 -1.60 -12.50
C ARG A 272 -18.77 -2.21 -11.12
N GLY A 273 -18.67 -1.39 -10.06
CA GLY A 273 -18.83 -1.82 -8.69
C GLY A 273 -17.67 -2.65 -8.15
N VAL A 274 -16.51 -2.59 -8.81
CA VAL A 274 -15.28 -3.22 -8.28
C VAL A 274 -14.92 -2.54 -6.96
N PRO A 275 -14.63 -3.31 -5.89
CA PRO A 275 -14.17 -2.73 -4.63
C PRO A 275 -12.80 -2.07 -4.81
N VAL A 276 -12.73 -0.75 -4.64
CA VAL A 276 -11.48 0.02 -4.82
C VAL A 276 -11.21 0.84 -3.57
N SER A 277 -10.00 0.74 -3.03
CA SER A 277 -9.37 1.71 -2.14
C SER A 277 -8.28 2.49 -2.88
N LEU A 278 -8.04 3.74 -2.47
CA LEU A 278 -6.89 4.49 -2.94
C LEU A 278 -5.74 4.36 -1.95
N ALA A 279 -4.52 4.27 -2.47
CA ALA A 279 -3.30 4.13 -1.69
C ALA A 279 -2.15 4.92 -2.31
N THR A 280 -1.04 5.04 -1.59
CA THR A 280 0.11 5.87 -2.00
C THR A 280 1.26 5.08 -2.59
N ASP A 281 1.34 3.77 -2.32
CA ASP A 281 2.44 2.89 -2.71
C ASP A 281 3.76 3.28 -2.00
N ASP A 282 4.55 4.14 -2.59
CA ASP A 282 5.84 4.64 -2.09
C ASP A 282 5.79 6.16 -1.92
N PRO A 283 5.18 6.69 -0.84
CA PRO A 283 4.91 8.13 -0.71
C PRO A 283 6.17 9.01 -0.73
N GLY A 284 7.32 8.50 -0.27
CA GLY A 284 8.61 9.18 -0.37
C GLY A 284 9.08 9.27 -1.82
N LEU A 285 9.14 8.15 -2.54
CA LEU A 285 9.58 8.06 -3.93
C LEU A 285 8.64 8.81 -4.89
N PHE A 286 7.33 8.70 -4.69
CA PHE A 286 6.35 9.38 -5.53
C PHE A 286 6.04 10.81 -5.07
N GLN A 287 6.59 11.25 -3.93
CA GLN A 287 6.37 12.58 -3.33
C GLN A 287 4.87 12.93 -3.23
N THR A 288 4.08 11.96 -2.80
CA THR A 288 2.63 12.05 -2.69
C THR A 288 2.13 11.79 -1.27
N GLY A 289 0.83 11.73 -1.09
CA GLY A 289 0.15 11.37 0.14
C GLY A 289 -1.31 11.07 -0.16
N LEU A 290 -1.99 10.31 0.69
CA LEU A 290 -3.32 9.79 0.41
C LEU A 290 -4.36 10.90 0.19
N SER A 291 -4.26 12.01 0.92
CA SER A 291 -5.11 13.18 0.66
C SER A 291 -4.89 13.79 -0.73
N LYS A 292 -3.65 13.75 -1.24
CA LYS A 292 -3.32 14.18 -2.60
C LYS A 292 -3.86 13.20 -3.65
N GLU A 293 -3.74 11.88 -3.40
CA GLU A 293 -4.28 10.85 -4.31
C GLU A 293 -5.80 10.97 -4.43
N ILE A 294 -6.50 11.11 -3.30
CA ILE A 294 -7.95 11.34 -3.26
C ILE A 294 -8.30 12.65 -3.98
N GLY A 295 -7.57 13.73 -3.72
CA GLY A 295 -7.78 15.02 -4.38
C GLY A 295 -7.65 14.94 -5.90
N LYS A 296 -6.63 14.24 -6.40
CA LYS A 296 -6.46 13.98 -7.83
C LYS A 296 -7.63 13.19 -8.41
N ALA A 297 -8.09 12.14 -7.69
CA ALA A 297 -9.23 11.35 -8.12
C ALA A 297 -10.49 12.21 -8.25
N VAL A 298 -10.79 13.03 -7.25
CA VAL A 298 -11.97 13.91 -7.24
C VAL A 298 -11.88 14.94 -8.37
N GLU A 299 -10.75 15.62 -8.55
CA GLU A 299 -10.61 16.69 -9.55
C GLU A 299 -10.57 16.16 -10.99
N VAL A 300 -9.82 15.09 -11.25
CA VAL A 300 -9.59 14.60 -12.62
C VAL A 300 -10.79 13.80 -13.12
N PHE A 301 -11.48 13.08 -12.24
CA PHE A 301 -12.57 12.19 -12.63
C PHE A 301 -13.95 12.73 -12.22
N ASP A 302 -14.01 13.96 -11.69
CA ASP A 302 -15.27 14.59 -11.25
C ASP A 302 -16.07 13.69 -10.29
N LEU A 303 -15.36 13.08 -9.30
CA LEU A 303 -16.00 12.20 -8.33
C LEU A 303 -16.85 12.99 -7.34
N GLY A 304 -18.09 12.55 -7.14
CA GLY A 304 -19.00 13.14 -6.17
C GLY A 304 -18.75 12.66 -4.72
N GLU A 305 -19.54 13.23 -3.79
CA GLU A 305 -19.48 12.87 -2.37
C GLU A 305 -19.78 11.39 -2.12
N ASP A 306 -20.68 10.80 -2.90
CA ASP A 306 -21.02 9.38 -2.80
C ASP A 306 -19.85 8.47 -3.21
N ASP A 307 -19.14 8.82 -4.29
CA ASP A 307 -17.96 8.08 -4.73
C ASP A 307 -16.83 8.20 -3.71
N LEU A 308 -16.61 9.41 -3.18
CA LEU A 308 -15.63 9.67 -2.13
C LEU A 308 -15.94 8.84 -0.87
N SER A 309 -17.20 8.87 -0.42
CA SER A 309 -17.67 8.08 0.73
C SER A 309 -17.46 6.59 0.50
N ARG A 310 -17.80 6.11 -0.71
CA ARG A 310 -17.63 4.70 -1.10
C ARG A 310 -16.17 4.27 -1.04
N ILE A 311 -15.25 5.06 -1.61
CA ILE A 311 -13.80 4.77 -1.60
C ILE A 311 -13.28 4.72 -0.17
N LEU A 312 -13.61 5.69 0.68
CA LEU A 312 -13.15 5.74 2.07
C LEU A 312 -13.66 4.55 2.90
N LEU A 313 -14.93 4.21 2.77
CA LEU A 313 -15.51 3.06 3.46
C LEU A 313 -15.01 1.73 2.88
N GLN A 314 -14.73 1.68 1.57
CA GLN A 314 -14.18 0.49 0.95
C GLN A 314 -12.80 0.16 1.50
N GLY A 315 -11.96 1.16 1.80
CA GLY A 315 -10.68 0.92 2.45
C GLY A 315 -10.82 0.19 3.80
N VAL A 316 -11.84 0.53 4.60
CA VAL A 316 -12.12 -0.22 5.83
C VAL A 316 -12.59 -1.65 5.54
N ARG A 317 -13.49 -1.83 4.54
CA ARG A 317 -13.99 -3.17 4.17
C ARG A 317 -12.88 -4.07 3.67
N SER A 318 -11.96 -3.54 2.87
CA SER A 318 -10.83 -4.29 2.29
C SER A 318 -9.69 -4.55 3.27
N SER A 319 -9.68 -3.93 4.46
CA SER A 319 -8.62 -4.11 5.46
C SER A 319 -8.57 -5.56 5.98
N PHE A 320 -7.41 -5.98 6.48
CA PHE A 320 -7.21 -7.28 7.13
C PHE A 320 -7.51 -7.26 8.63
N LEU A 321 -8.28 -6.27 9.09
CA LEU A 321 -8.75 -6.20 10.47
C LEU A 321 -9.69 -7.36 10.83
N PRO A 322 -9.69 -7.82 12.09
CA PRO A 322 -10.75 -8.67 12.62
C PRO A 322 -12.12 -8.01 12.47
N HIS A 323 -13.16 -8.81 12.28
CA HIS A 323 -14.51 -8.35 11.98
C HIS A 323 -15.03 -7.29 12.97
N ASP A 324 -14.86 -7.52 14.27
CA ASP A 324 -15.32 -6.59 15.31
C ASP A 324 -14.61 -5.23 15.28
N GLN A 325 -13.31 -5.21 14.95
CA GLN A 325 -12.54 -3.97 14.78
C GLN A 325 -12.94 -3.26 13.48
N LYS A 326 -13.15 -4.03 12.40
CA LYS A 326 -13.63 -3.50 11.13
C LYS A 326 -14.98 -2.82 11.29
N MET A 327 -15.94 -3.43 12.00
CA MET A 327 -17.25 -2.84 12.25
C MET A 327 -17.18 -1.55 13.06
N ARG A 328 -16.34 -1.49 14.11
CA ARG A 328 -16.12 -0.25 14.88
C ARG A 328 -15.55 0.87 14.01
N LEU A 329 -14.57 0.53 13.15
CA LEU A 329 -13.95 1.50 12.25
C LEU A 329 -14.93 1.98 11.18
N MET A 330 -15.76 1.07 10.64
CA MET A 330 -16.83 1.39 9.68
C MET A 330 -17.83 2.39 10.27
N GLN A 331 -18.29 2.18 11.52
CA GLN A 331 -19.20 3.09 12.19
C GLN A 331 -18.57 4.47 12.37
N MET A 332 -17.35 4.52 12.92
CA MET A 332 -16.61 5.77 13.13
C MET A 332 -16.42 6.55 11.81
N PHE A 333 -16.04 5.86 10.72
CA PHE A 333 -15.88 6.49 9.41
C PHE A 333 -17.21 7.02 8.88
N GLY A 334 -18.26 6.21 8.96
CA GLY A 334 -19.61 6.62 8.52
C GLY A 334 -20.10 7.88 9.24
N ASP A 335 -19.89 7.97 10.56
CA ASP A 335 -20.28 9.14 11.35
C ASP A 335 -19.45 10.37 10.95
N GLN A 336 -18.13 10.26 10.90
CA GLN A 336 -17.26 11.39 10.56
C GLN A 336 -17.42 11.86 9.10
N ILE A 337 -17.66 10.95 8.15
CA ILE A 337 -17.93 11.30 6.75
C ILE A 337 -19.26 12.07 6.65
N ARG A 338 -20.34 11.59 7.29
CA ARG A 338 -21.61 12.31 7.32
C ARG A 338 -21.47 13.72 7.89
N ASP A 339 -20.80 13.84 9.02
CA ASP A 339 -20.59 15.15 9.68
C ASP A 339 -19.80 16.11 8.78
N ALA A 340 -18.78 15.60 8.08
CA ALA A 340 -17.92 16.41 7.22
C ALA A 340 -18.61 16.85 5.91
N LEU A 341 -19.48 15.98 5.34
CA LEU A 341 -20.22 16.23 4.09
C LEU A 341 -21.61 16.87 4.30
N GLY A 342 -21.96 17.26 5.52
CA GLY A 342 -23.20 18.02 5.80
C GLY A 342 -24.48 17.17 5.87
N GLY A 343 -24.38 15.89 6.20
CA GLY A 343 -25.53 15.05 6.55
C GLY A 343 -26.36 14.49 5.38
N SER A 344 -25.96 14.71 4.13
CA SER A 344 -26.70 14.26 2.94
C SER A 344 -26.22 12.93 2.34
N ALA A 345 -25.11 12.38 2.77
CA ALA A 345 -24.64 11.09 2.28
C ALA A 345 -25.48 9.93 2.85
N GLY A 346 -26.35 9.37 2.03
CA GLY A 346 -27.11 8.17 2.36
C GLY A 346 -26.16 7.00 2.61
N VAL A 347 -26.08 6.59 3.88
CA VAL A 347 -25.44 5.31 4.24
C VAL A 347 -26.31 4.20 3.64
N VAL A 348 -25.82 3.53 2.61
CA VAL A 348 -26.41 2.25 2.19
C VAL A 348 -26.14 1.26 3.33
N PRO A 349 -27.18 0.76 4.05
CA PRO A 349 -27.01 -0.29 5.02
C PRO A 349 -26.43 -1.50 4.28
N GLY A 350 -25.44 -2.16 4.88
CA GLY A 350 -24.87 -3.36 4.32
C GLY A 350 -25.95 -4.40 4.05
N GLU A 351 -26.04 -4.89 2.84
CA GLU A 351 -26.60 -6.20 2.59
C GLU A 351 -25.58 -7.22 3.13
N ASP A 352 -25.86 -7.66 4.36
CA ASP A 352 -25.22 -8.86 4.91
C ASP A 352 -25.61 -10.03 4.03
N ASN A 353 -24.70 -10.52 3.23
CA ASN A 353 -24.82 -11.84 2.64
C ASN A 353 -23.83 -12.77 3.41
N PRO A 354 -24.34 -13.93 3.94
CA PRO A 354 -23.65 -14.81 4.85
C PRO A 354 -22.43 -15.53 4.24
#